data_888b75e08c9d72b8a8542aac1a909df7
#
_entry.id   888b75e08c9d72b8a8542aac1a909df7
#
_cell.length_a   1.000
_cell.length_b   1.000
_cell.length_c   1.000
_cell.angle_alpha   90.00
_cell.angle_beta   90.00
_cell.angle_gamma   90.00
#
_symmetry.space_group_name_H-M   'P 1'
#
loop_
_entity.id
_entity.type
_entity.pdbx_description
1 polymer ?
#
loop_
_entity_poly.entity_id
_entity_poly.type
_entity_poly.pdbx_seq_one_letter_code
_entity_poly.pdbx_strand_id
1 'polypeptide(L)'
;MAKLRVFYDYLCPYCKTGHEHLREAVAAHPGIEIEWRPVESHPEPEDYCPHTHLASQSYYAARELGADMDAFHDAMYRAVADEGRNVERAEVIAAILKDIVDADKLLGILESGAYAKQVDENNELAYEKSGVWFVPAFRMNGKALDAKGGVGITAEKLREFLREHRSNGR
;
A
#
# COMPACT_ATOMS: atom_id res chain seq x y z
N MET A 1 9.83 -18.01 -7.16
CA MET A 1 9.39 -17.40 -5.88
C MET A 1 7.88 -17.14 -5.96
N ALA A 2 7.16 -17.33 -4.85
CA ALA A 2 5.73 -17.00 -4.80
C ALA A 2 5.56 -15.48 -4.72
N LYS A 3 4.63 -14.93 -5.50
CA LYS A 3 4.33 -13.50 -5.53
C LYS A 3 3.06 -13.24 -4.73
N LEU A 4 3.16 -12.39 -3.72
CA LEU A 4 2.04 -11.89 -2.93
C LEU A 4 1.71 -10.47 -3.39
N ARG A 5 0.55 -10.28 -4.00
CA ARG A 5 0.04 -8.95 -4.31
C ARG A 5 -0.73 -8.40 -3.12
N VAL A 6 -0.42 -7.14 -2.76
CA VAL A 6 -1.00 -6.45 -1.61
C VAL A 6 -1.64 -5.15 -2.06
N PHE A 7 -2.95 -5.04 -1.91
CA PHE A 7 -3.69 -3.79 -2.11
C PHE A 7 -3.90 -3.11 -0.76
N TYR A 8 -3.57 -1.84 -0.68
CA TYR A 8 -3.58 -1.08 0.58
C TYR A 8 -3.75 0.42 0.34
N ASP A 9 -4.21 1.12 1.37
CA ASP A 9 -4.38 2.57 1.39
C ASP A 9 -3.77 3.14 2.68
N TYR A 10 -2.99 4.21 2.58
CA TYR A 10 -2.36 4.86 3.75
C TYR A 10 -3.37 5.50 4.71
N LEU A 11 -4.57 5.85 4.23
CA LEU A 11 -5.65 6.36 5.08
C LEU A 11 -6.25 5.30 5.98
N CYS A 12 -6.18 4.05 5.60
CA CYS A 12 -6.84 2.95 6.29
C CYS A 12 -6.03 2.46 7.51
N PRO A 13 -6.54 2.58 8.73
CA PRO A 13 -5.83 2.11 9.93
C PRO A 13 -5.64 0.59 9.94
N TYR A 14 -6.53 -0.18 9.31
CA TYR A 14 -6.38 -1.63 9.17
C TYR A 14 -5.27 -2.01 8.20
N CYS A 15 -4.96 -1.15 7.24
CA CYS A 15 -3.79 -1.33 6.36
C CYS A 15 -2.48 -1.12 7.12
N LYS A 16 -2.42 -0.15 8.02
CA LYS A 16 -1.27 0.05 8.91
C LYS A 16 -0.99 -1.21 9.74
N THR A 17 -1.98 -1.69 10.48
CA THR A 17 -1.85 -2.92 11.28
C THR A 17 -1.57 -4.14 10.42
N GLY A 18 -2.23 -4.26 9.27
CA GLY A 18 -2.00 -5.33 8.30
C GLY A 18 -0.59 -5.34 7.73
N HIS A 19 0.01 -4.16 7.53
CA HIS A 19 1.40 -4.02 7.11
C HIS A 19 2.39 -4.56 8.17
N GLU A 20 2.17 -4.23 9.43
CA GLU A 20 2.96 -4.76 10.55
C GLU A 20 2.89 -6.30 10.61
N HIS A 21 1.68 -6.85 10.55
CA HIS A 21 1.46 -8.30 10.51
C HIS A 21 2.11 -8.97 9.29
N LEU A 22 2.08 -8.29 8.13
CA LEU A 22 2.69 -8.80 6.91
C LEU A 22 4.21 -8.88 7.02
N ARG A 23 4.87 -7.86 7.57
CA ARG A 23 6.33 -7.86 7.79
C ARG A 23 6.76 -9.05 8.63
N GLU A 24 6.07 -9.32 9.73
CA GLU A 24 6.33 -10.49 10.59
C GLU A 24 6.09 -11.81 9.84
N ALA A 25 4.98 -11.92 9.12
CA ALA A 25 4.61 -13.14 8.43
C ALA A 25 5.58 -13.48 7.29
N VAL A 26 6.01 -12.48 6.52
CA VAL A 26 6.97 -12.67 5.41
C VAL A 26 8.37 -12.97 5.93
N ALA A 27 8.79 -12.38 7.05
CA ALA A 27 10.08 -12.72 7.68
C ALA A 27 10.18 -14.21 8.05
N ALA A 28 9.07 -14.83 8.42
CA ALA A 28 8.96 -16.27 8.70
C ALA A 28 8.88 -17.14 7.42
N HIS A 29 8.69 -16.53 6.24
CA HIS A 29 8.51 -17.25 4.98
C HIS A 29 9.40 -16.68 3.87
N PRO A 30 10.74 -16.94 3.93
CA PRO A 30 11.66 -16.48 2.90
C PRO A 30 11.29 -17.05 1.54
N GLY A 31 11.44 -16.23 0.50
CA GLY A 31 11.07 -16.59 -0.88
C GLY A 31 9.70 -16.12 -1.33
N ILE A 32 9.01 -15.32 -0.53
CA ILE A 32 7.82 -14.58 -0.96
C ILE A 32 8.26 -13.20 -1.45
N GLU A 33 7.93 -12.87 -2.69
CA GLU A 33 8.07 -11.53 -3.27
C GLU A 33 6.78 -10.76 -3.06
N ILE A 34 6.87 -9.54 -2.51
CA ILE A 34 5.70 -8.68 -2.33
C ILE A 34 5.55 -7.75 -3.52
N GLU A 35 4.40 -7.80 -4.17
CA GLU A 35 3.96 -6.85 -5.18
C GLU A 35 3.01 -5.84 -4.53
N TRP A 36 3.55 -4.68 -4.15
CA TRP A 36 2.79 -3.60 -3.54
C TRP A 36 1.93 -2.87 -4.57
N ARG A 37 0.65 -2.72 -4.28
CA ARG A 37 -0.34 -2.02 -5.09
C ARG A 37 -1.11 -1.01 -4.25
N PRO A 38 -0.54 0.19 -4.03
CA PRO A 38 -1.28 1.26 -3.37
C PRO A 38 -2.52 1.64 -4.17
N VAL A 39 -3.64 1.77 -3.46
CA VAL A 39 -4.94 2.12 -4.03
C VAL A 39 -5.61 3.18 -3.17
N GLU A 40 -6.70 3.74 -3.65
CA GLU A 40 -7.58 4.60 -2.88
C GLU A 40 -8.80 3.83 -2.41
N SER A 41 -9.10 3.86 -1.12
CA SER A 41 -10.35 3.31 -0.57
C SER A 41 -11.57 4.14 -1.00
N HIS A 42 -11.35 5.42 -1.24
CA HIS A 42 -12.37 6.40 -1.62
C HIS A 42 -11.88 7.21 -2.82
N PRO A 43 -11.87 6.60 -4.05
CA PRO A 43 -11.44 7.32 -5.25
C PRO A 43 -12.48 8.37 -5.66
N GLU A 44 -12.06 9.35 -6.45
CA GLU A 44 -13.00 10.28 -7.07
C GLU A 44 -14.12 9.53 -7.83
N PRO A 45 -15.38 9.97 -7.80
CA PRO A 45 -15.86 11.27 -7.29
C PRO A 45 -16.37 11.23 -5.83
N GLU A 46 -15.95 10.28 -5.00
CA GLU A 46 -16.35 10.26 -3.59
C GLU A 46 -15.81 11.49 -2.86
N ASP A 47 -16.69 12.22 -2.16
CA ASP A 47 -16.32 13.40 -1.37
C ASP A 47 -15.81 12.97 0.01
N TYR A 48 -14.67 12.30 0.00
CA TYR A 48 -13.95 11.87 1.21
C TYR A 48 -12.54 12.43 1.22
N CYS A 49 -12.23 13.24 2.19
CA CYS A 49 -10.95 13.93 2.29
C CYS A 49 -10.20 13.52 3.58
N PRO A 50 -8.88 13.30 3.50
CA PRO A 50 -8.03 13.50 2.33
C PRO A 50 -8.11 12.33 1.33
N HIS A 51 -8.07 12.65 0.04
CA HIS A 51 -7.83 11.65 -0.99
C HIS A 51 -6.39 11.18 -0.96
N THR A 52 -6.15 9.90 -1.27
CA THR A 52 -4.82 9.28 -1.16
C THR A 52 -4.17 8.95 -2.50
N HIS A 53 -4.70 9.49 -3.59
CA HIS A 53 -4.14 9.28 -4.93
C HIS A 53 -2.67 9.75 -5.03
N LEU A 54 -2.37 10.93 -4.52
CA LEU A 54 -1.02 11.48 -4.53
C LEU A 54 -0.08 10.72 -3.56
N ALA A 55 -0.59 10.32 -2.39
CA ALA A 55 0.13 9.45 -1.47
C ALA A 55 0.48 8.10 -2.10
N SER A 56 -0.42 7.52 -2.87
CA SER A 56 -0.19 6.29 -3.63
C SER A 56 0.87 6.48 -4.73
N GLN A 57 0.87 7.62 -5.43
CA GLN A 57 1.93 7.97 -6.38
C GLN A 57 3.30 8.08 -5.70
N SER A 58 3.35 8.59 -4.47
CA SER A 58 4.60 8.75 -3.73
C SER A 58 5.32 7.44 -3.44
N TYR A 59 4.61 6.32 -3.38
CA TYR A 59 5.21 4.99 -3.27
C TYR A 59 6.15 4.70 -4.44
N TYR A 60 5.70 4.95 -5.67
CA TYR A 60 6.50 4.72 -6.87
C TYR A 60 7.65 5.71 -7.00
N ALA A 61 7.38 6.97 -6.70
CA ALA A 61 8.39 8.04 -6.73
C ALA A 61 9.52 7.77 -5.71
N ALA A 62 9.18 7.37 -4.49
CA ALA A 62 10.17 7.03 -3.46
C ALA A 62 11.02 5.81 -3.85
N ARG A 63 10.41 4.79 -4.46
CA ARG A 63 11.15 3.64 -5.01
C ARG A 63 12.14 4.06 -6.10
N GLU A 64 11.73 4.91 -7.02
CA GLU A 64 12.60 5.44 -8.09
C GLU A 64 13.81 6.18 -7.48
N LEU A 65 13.60 6.91 -6.39
CA LEU A 65 14.63 7.64 -5.68
C LEU A 65 15.49 6.77 -4.74
N GLY A 66 15.24 5.47 -4.68
CA GLY A 66 16.04 4.53 -3.88
C GLY A 66 15.76 4.57 -2.39
N ALA A 67 14.54 4.93 -1.99
CA ALA A 67 14.13 4.97 -0.58
C ALA A 67 14.25 3.62 0.11
N ASP A 68 14.55 3.64 1.42
CA ASP A 68 14.23 2.54 2.31
C ASP A 68 12.69 2.43 2.41
N MET A 69 12.11 1.40 1.80
CA MET A 69 10.66 1.28 1.69
C MET A 69 9.98 0.90 3.00
N ASP A 70 10.68 0.29 3.94
CA ASP A 70 10.13 0.07 5.30
C ASP A 70 10.01 1.41 6.03
N ALA A 71 11.04 2.23 5.99
CA ALA A 71 11.00 3.58 6.56
C ALA A 71 9.94 4.47 5.88
N PHE A 72 9.80 4.35 4.55
CA PHE A 72 8.76 5.03 3.78
C PHE A 72 7.36 4.67 4.26
N HIS A 73 7.04 3.38 4.35
CA HIS A 73 5.72 2.93 4.79
C HIS A 73 5.41 3.37 6.23
N ASP A 74 6.38 3.23 7.13
CA ASP A 74 6.22 3.65 8.52
C ASP A 74 5.95 5.16 8.63
N ALA A 75 6.66 5.98 7.86
CA ALA A 75 6.47 7.44 7.83
C ALA A 75 5.09 7.83 7.26
N MET A 76 4.68 7.21 6.15
CA MET A 76 3.40 7.51 5.50
C MET A 76 2.21 7.08 6.36
N TYR A 77 2.22 5.87 6.91
CA TYR A 77 1.14 5.42 7.80
C TYR A 77 1.03 6.28 9.06
N ARG A 78 2.15 6.64 9.68
CA ARG A 78 2.16 7.55 10.83
C ARG A 78 1.57 8.91 10.47
N ALA A 79 2.04 9.51 9.37
CA ALA A 79 1.60 10.84 8.95
C ALA A 79 0.11 10.87 8.61
N VAL A 80 -0.40 9.87 7.91
CA VAL A 80 -1.80 9.85 7.45
C VAL A 80 -2.73 9.31 8.51
N ALA A 81 -2.45 8.11 9.04
CA ALA A 81 -3.38 7.42 9.95
C ALA A 81 -3.33 7.95 11.39
N ASP A 82 -2.15 8.32 11.89
CA ASP A 82 -1.98 8.75 13.29
C ASP A 82 -2.03 10.27 13.44
N GLU A 83 -1.41 11.03 12.51
CA GLU A 83 -1.26 12.48 12.61
C GLU A 83 -2.30 13.25 11.77
N GLY A 84 -3.04 12.59 10.90
CA GLY A 84 -4.06 13.21 10.06
C GLY A 84 -3.52 14.25 9.07
N ARG A 85 -2.27 14.05 8.58
CA ARG A 85 -1.64 14.97 7.61
C ARG A 85 -2.39 14.96 6.28
N ASN A 86 -2.54 16.14 5.69
CA ASN A 86 -3.19 16.26 4.38
C ASN A 86 -2.22 15.90 3.25
N VAL A 87 -2.33 14.67 2.75
CA VAL A 87 -1.50 14.12 1.68
C VAL A 87 -2.05 14.35 0.26
N GLU A 88 -3.03 15.21 0.11
CA GLU A 88 -3.45 15.73 -1.20
C GLU A 88 -2.46 16.77 -1.75
N ARG A 89 -1.54 17.24 -0.93
CA ARG A 89 -0.56 18.27 -1.25
C ARG A 89 0.84 17.67 -1.36
N ALA A 90 1.47 17.84 -2.52
CA ALA A 90 2.80 17.27 -2.80
C ALA A 90 3.88 17.76 -1.81
N GLU A 91 3.83 19.05 -1.43
CA GLU A 91 4.77 19.63 -0.46
C GLU A 91 4.62 19.05 0.95
N VAL A 92 3.43 18.60 1.33
CA VAL A 92 3.22 17.90 2.61
C VAL A 92 3.86 16.52 2.56
N ILE A 93 3.68 15.77 1.47
CA ILE A 93 4.33 14.46 1.27
C ILE A 93 5.85 14.62 1.27
N ALA A 94 6.39 15.60 0.55
CA ALA A 94 7.82 15.87 0.51
C ALA A 94 8.37 16.19 1.91
N ALA A 95 7.64 16.96 2.72
CA ALA A 95 8.01 17.25 4.10
C ALA A 95 8.01 16.01 5.01
N ILE A 96 7.05 15.11 4.83
CA ILE A 96 6.98 13.83 5.57
C ILE A 96 8.22 12.96 5.28
N LEU A 97 8.67 12.95 4.03
CA LEU A 97 9.68 12.03 3.53
C LEU A 97 11.09 12.62 3.42
N LYS A 98 11.30 13.85 3.87
CA LYS A 98 12.55 14.63 3.70
C LYS A 98 13.81 13.94 4.23
N ASP A 99 13.68 13.09 5.23
CA ASP A 99 14.80 12.37 5.84
C ASP A 99 15.01 10.97 5.20
N ILE A 100 14.16 10.60 4.25
CA ILE A 100 14.14 9.29 3.59
C ILE A 100 14.60 9.41 2.13
N VAL A 101 14.16 10.46 1.44
CA VAL A 101 14.51 10.75 0.04
C VAL A 101 14.82 12.23 -0.15
N ASP A 102 15.42 12.55 -1.29
CA ASP A 102 15.57 13.94 -1.75
C ASP A 102 14.19 14.57 -1.95
N ALA A 103 13.80 15.47 -1.06
CA ALA A 103 12.48 16.09 -1.03
C ALA A 103 12.17 16.90 -2.28
N ASP A 104 13.17 17.61 -2.85
CA ASP A 104 12.96 18.43 -4.05
C ASP A 104 12.73 17.55 -5.29
N LYS A 105 13.47 16.46 -5.42
CA LYS A 105 13.24 15.48 -6.50
C LYS A 105 11.89 14.80 -6.37
N LEU A 106 11.52 14.39 -5.15
CA LEU A 106 10.21 13.80 -4.88
C LEU A 106 9.09 14.77 -5.27
N LEU A 107 9.18 16.02 -4.84
CA LEU A 107 8.22 17.07 -5.16
C LEU A 107 8.05 17.21 -6.69
N GLY A 108 9.16 17.30 -7.43
CA GLY A 108 9.13 17.40 -8.89
C GLY A 108 8.44 16.21 -9.57
N ILE A 109 8.68 14.98 -9.09
CA ILE A 109 8.03 13.77 -9.64
C ILE A 109 6.52 13.81 -9.35
N LEU A 110 6.11 14.16 -8.13
CA LEU A 110 4.70 14.24 -7.76
C LEU A 110 3.96 15.33 -8.55
N GLU A 111 4.53 16.52 -8.69
CA GLU A 111 3.95 17.61 -9.47
C GLU A 111 3.85 17.29 -10.97
N SER A 112 4.73 16.47 -11.50
CA SER A 112 4.67 16.02 -12.90
C SER A 112 3.55 15.04 -13.19
N GLY A 113 2.98 14.39 -12.17
CA GLY A 113 1.97 13.34 -12.32
C GLY A 113 2.51 12.05 -12.96
N ALA A 114 3.81 11.81 -12.90
CA ALA A 114 4.48 10.68 -13.56
C ALA A 114 3.87 9.31 -13.23
N TYR A 115 3.32 9.15 -12.02
CA TYR A 115 2.72 7.89 -11.54
C TYR A 115 1.20 7.93 -11.38
N ALA A 116 0.53 8.99 -11.83
CA ALA A 116 -0.93 9.11 -11.73
C ALA A 116 -1.64 7.93 -12.41
N LYS A 117 -1.27 7.64 -13.66
CA LYS A 117 -1.85 6.51 -14.41
C LYS A 117 -1.61 5.16 -13.72
N GLN A 118 -0.45 4.96 -13.10
CA GLN A 118 -0.16 3.71 -12.37
C GLN A 118 -1.11 3.50 -11.20
N VAL A 119 -1.48 4.56 -10.49
CA VAL A 119 -2.46 4.48 -9.39
C VAL A 119 -3.86 4.19 -9.91
N ASP A 120 -4.27 4.83 -11.01
CA ASP A 120 -5.54 4.53 -11.67
C ASP A 120 -5.63 3.06 -12.10
N GLU A 121 -4.55 2.51 -12.67
CA GLU A 121 -4.45 1.10 -13.05
C GLU A 121 -4.49 0.17 -11.82
N ASN A 122 -3.93 0.59 -10.67
CA ASN A 122 -4.03 -0.16 -9.43
C ASN A 122 -5.48 -0.21 -8.91
N ASN A 123 -6.19 0.92 -8.96
CA ASN A 123 -7.60 0.99 -8.57
C ASN A 123 -8.45 0.07 -9.45
N GLU A 124 -8.29 0.13 -10.76
CA GLU A 124 -8.96 -0.77 -11.70
C GLU A 124 -8.63 -2.24 -11.43
N LEU A 125 -7.36 -2.55 -11.23
CA LEU A 125 -6.91 -3.91 -10.93
C LEU A 125 -7.52 -4.43 -9.63
N ALA A 126 -7.58 -3.61 -8.59
CA ALA A 126 -8.16 -3.98 -7.31
C ALA A 126 -9.66 -4.21 -7.41
N TYR A 127 -10.40 -3.18 -7.81
CA TYR A 127 -11.85 -3.14 -7.67
C TYR A 127 -12.59 -3.83 -8.80
N GLU A 128 -12.14 -3.69 -10.04
CA GLU A 128 -12.82 -4.27 -11.19
C GLU A 128 -12.31 -5.66 -11.55
N LYS A 129 -10.99 -5.90 -11.44
CA LYS A 129 -10.39 -7.16 -11.91
C LYS A 129 -10.12 -8.18 -10.81
N SER A 130 -9.87 -7.74 -9.57
CA SER A 130 -9.53 -8.63 -8.45
C SER A 130 -10.64 -8.76 -7.40
N GLY A 131 -11.76 -8.06 -7.57
CA GLY A 131 -12.92 -8.15 -6.68
C GLY A 131 -12.62 -7.71 -5.24
N VAL A 132 -11.71 -6.75 -5.06
CA VAL A 132 -11.39 -6.21 -3.73
C VAL A 132 -12.59 -5.40 -3.23
N TRP A 133 -13.01 -5.70 -2.01
CA TRP A 133 -14.09 -4.97 -1.34
C TRP A 133 -13.59 -4.12 -0.17
N PHE A 134 -12.67 -4.67 0.61
CA PHE A 134 -12.00 -3.98 1.71
C PHE A 134 -10.49 -4.14 1.61
N VAL A 135 -9.74 -3.10 2.00
CA VAL A 135 -8.29 -3.16 2.14
C VAL A 135 -7.90 -3.26 3.63
N PRO A 136 -6.77 -3.89 3.97
CA PRO A 136 -5.81 -4.52 3.07
C PRO A 136 -6.37 -5.79 2.42
N ALA A 137 -5.99 -6.04 1.17
CA ALA A 137 -6.40 -7.23 0.43
C ALA A 137 -5.18 -7.91 -0.18
N PHE A 138 -5.17 -9.23 -0.13
CA PHE A 138 -4.04 -10.06 -0.52
C PHE A 138 -4.44 -11.04 -1.60
N ARG A 139 -3.57 -11.21 -2.59
CA ARG A 139 -3.75 -12.19 -3.69
C ARG A 139 -2.47 -12.98 -3.88
N MET A 140 -2.57 -14.30 -3.89
CA MET A 140 -1.46 -15.23 -4.11
C MET A 140 -1.95 -16.49 -4.80
N ASN A 141 -1.31 -16.87 -5.91
CA ASN A 141 -1.62 -18.09 -6.63
C ASN A 141 -3.12 -18.32 -6.92
N GLY A 142 -3.85 -17.26 -7.30
CA GLY A 142 -5.29 -17.31 -7.58
C GLY A 142 -6.18 -17.34 -6.33
N LYS A 143 -5.62 -17.25 -5.13
CA LYS A 143 -6.35 -17.19 -3.87
C LYS A 143 -6.42 -15.76 -3.34
N ALA A 144 -7.46 -15.48 -2.56
CA ALA A 144 -7.78 -14.18 -2.01
C ALA A 144 -7.91 -14.23 -0.48
N LEU A 145 -7.40 -13.19 0.17
CA LEU A 145 -7.67 -12.91 1.56
C LEU A 145 -7.92 -11.40 1.67
N ASP A 146 -9.14 -11.01 2.01
CA ASP A 146 -9.53 -9.61 2.16
C ASP A 146 -9.83 -9.30 3.62
N ALA A 147 -9.55 -8.06 4.03
CA ALA A 147 -9.96 -7.55 5.31
C ALA A 147 -11.49 -7.59 5.45
N LYS A 148 -11.95 -7.71 6.69
CA LYS A 148 -13.36 -7.49 7.02
C LYS A 148 -13.54 -6.07 7.53
N GLY A 149 -14.61 -5.42 7.10
CA GLY A 149 -14.97 -4.09 7.58
C GLY A 149 -15.08 -4.07 9.11
N GLY A 150 -14.43 -3.09 9.73
CA GLY A 150 -14.38 -2.94 11.19
C GLY A 150 -13.49 -3.91 11.95
N VAL A 151 -12.81 -4.84 11.27
CA VAL A 151 -11.97 -5.89 11.90
C VAL A 151 -10.54 -5.92 11.34
N GLY A 152 -10.36 -5.71 10.02
CA GLY A 152 -9.08 -5.83 9.34
C GLY A 152 -8.66 -7.29 9.12
N ILE A 153 -7.35 -7.53 9.16
CA ILE A 153 -6.72 -8.86 9.01
C ILE A 153 -5.91 -9.18 10.28
N THR A 154 -6.13 -10.35 10.86
CA THR A 154 -5.32 -10.83 11.97
C THR A 154 -3.99 -11.41 11.48
N ALA A 155 -2.95 -11.32 12.31
CA ALA A 155 -1.64 -11.92 12.02
C ALA A 155 -1.74 -13.44 11.79
N GLU A 156 -2.62 -14.12 12.54
CA GLU A 156 -2.86 -15.56 12.40
C GLU A 156 -3.42 -15.92 11.03
N LYS A 157 -4.48 -15.23 10.58
CA LYS A 157 -5.08 -15.46 9.25
C LYS A 157 -4.09 -15.20 8.12
N LEU A 158 -3.28 -14.16 8.26
CA LEU A 158 -2.28 -13.86 7.23
C LEU A 158 -1.20 -14.93 7.18
N ARG A 159 -0.68 -15.38 8.33
CA ARG A 159 0.30 -16.49 8.38
C ARG A 159 -0.28 -17.80 7.81
N GLU A 160 -1.52 -18.11 8.12
CA GLU A 160 -2.22 -19.28 7.57
C GLU A 160 -2.32 -19.19 6.05
N PHE A 161 -2.79 -18.06 5.52
CA PHE A 161 -2.91 -17.81 4.10
C PHE A 161 -1.56 -17.97 3.37
N LEU A 162 -0.49 -17.41 3.90
CA LEU A 162 0.85 -17.55 3.31
C LEU A 162 1.33 -19.00 3.34
N ARG A 163 1.15 -19.69 4.47
CA ARG A 163 1.55 -21.09 4.61
C ARG A 163 0.87 -22.00 3.60
N GLU A 164 -0.44 -21.81 3.39
CA GLU A 164 -1.26 -22.65 2.51
C GLU A 164 -1.02 -22.38 1.03
N HIS A 165 -0.70 -21.13 0.66
CA HIS A 165 -0.71 -20.72 -0.74
C HIS A 165 0.65 -20.33 -1.30
N ARG A 166 1.73 -20.33 -0.51
CA ARG A 166 3.08 -20.01 -0.98
C ARG A 166 3.69 -21.03 -1.93
N SER A 167 3.24 -22.28 -1.87
CA SER A 167 3.67 -23.32 -2.78
C SER A 167 2.71 -23.34 -3.96
N ASN A 168 3.23 -23.14 -5.18
CA ASN A 168 2.47 -23.54 -6.35
C ASN A 168 2.21 -25.04 -6.20
N GLY A 169 0.97 -25.44 -6.09
CA GLY A 169 0.60 -26.86 -6.10
C GLY A 169 1.33 -27.54 -7.27
N ARG A 170 2.00 -28.63 -6.95
CA ARG A 170 2.60 -29.50 -7.97
C ARG A 170 1.51 -30.08 -8.83
#